data_38306c327a8bd362605905bc411726ea
#
_entry.id   38306c327a8bd362605905bc411726ea
#
_cell.length_a   1.000
_cell.length_b   1.000
_cell.length_c   1.000
_cell.angle_alpha   90.00
_cell.angle_beta   90.00
_cell.angle_gamma   90.00
#
_symmetry.space_group_name_H-M   'P 1'
#
loop_
_entity.id
_entity.type
_entity.pdbx_description
1 polymer ?
#
loop_
_entity_poly.entity_id
_entity_poly.type
_entity_poly.pdbx_seq_one_letter_code
_entity_poly.pdbx_strand_id
1 'polypeptide(L)'
;MNERIATRIGSLALPNPVICGSGEPVMTEAGIRAALAAGAAGVVAKSVNEQAAAASQLDRADYAFLTTDHRPAKVGVSLFCRSGLAQRDPAEWFGAIAALDREARCTGRFVAASVVLGTAEGAERLARLAHDAGLRVFELNVGAPHAAEATPGAIAQETDPASLVTLVRCVRAATPDMQLWVKLTGLSGDLPALALAASQSGADAVVMMGRFMAVVPDLDTLAPALGTSGAYGGPWALPIVCRNLALSRRLVGSGLPLVGTNGARSGADVARLALAGASAVEVLSVVMHEGFAALTRMIRELDELLTERRLRFAELIGRAADQLGRYADQPETPGRWRCFVPRETVGGVGEGAQC
;
A
#
# COMPACT_ATOMS: atom_id res chain seq x y z
N MET A 1 -12.75 21.69 -6.78
CA MET A 1 -11.69 20.63 -6.71
C MET A 1 -10.39 21.28 -7.10
N ASN A 2 -9.30 21.07 -6.37
CA ASN A 2 -7.98 21.60 -6.76
C ASN A 2 -7.42 20.71 -7.88
N GLU A 3 -7.50 21.19 -9.13
CA GLU A 3 -7.08 20.44 -10.32
C GLU A 3 -5.59 20.06 -10.33
N ARG A 4 -4.75 20.81 -9.56
CA ARG A 4 -3.31 20.54 -9.48
C ARG A 4 -3.00 19.19 -8.85
N ILE A 5 -3.72 18.80 -7.80
CA ILE A 5 -3.52 17.54 -7.07
C ILE A 5 -4.57 16.47 -7.40
N ALA A 6 -5.55 16.78 -8.25
CA ALA A 6 -6.57 15.83 -8.65
C ALA A 6 -5.99 14.64 -9.40
N THR A 7 -6.58 13.46 -9.22
CA THR A 7 -6.17 12.22 -9.89
C THR A 7 -7.39 11.35 -10.24
N ARG A 8 -7.12 10.19 -10.87
CA ARG A 8 -8.15 9.22 -11.23
C ARG A 8 -7.66 7.80 -11.01
N ILE A 9 -8.56 6.94 -10.52
CA ILE A 9 -8.36 5.48 -10.48
C ILE A 9 -9.56 4.85 -11.17
N GLY A 10 -9.37 4.27 -12.34
CA GLY A 10 -10.47 3.75 -13.14
C GLY A 10 -11.56 4.81 -13.38
N SER A 11 -12.79 4.52 -12.95
CA SER A 11 -13.94 5.43 -13.05
C SER A 11 -13.96 6.51 -11.94
N LEU A 12 -13.15 6.38 -10.88
CA LEU A 12 -13.14 7.29 -9.74
C LEU A 12 -12.30 8.54 -10.04
N ALA A 13 -12.92 9.70 -10.10
CA ALA A 13 -12.23 10.99 -10.09
C ALA A 13 -12.04 11.42 -8.62
N LEU A 14 -10.80 11.67 -8.21
CA LEU A 14 -10.43 11.93 -6.82
C LEU A 14 -9.88 13.35 -6.65
N PRO A 15 -10.21 14.04 -5.53
CA PRO A 15 -9.77 15.41 -5.29
C PRO A 15 -8.26 15.53 -5.02
N ASN A 16 -7.61 14.45 -4.62
CA ASN A 16 -6.17 14.33 -4.39
C ASN A 16 -5.77 12.84 -4.39
N PRO A 17 -4.47 12.49 -4.42
CA PRO A 17 -4.03 11.10 -4.50
C PRO A 17 -3.89 10.38 -3.16
N VAL A 18 -4.17 11.02 -2.00
CA VAL A 18 -3.90 10.42 -0.69
C VAL A 18 -5.12 9.67 -0.18
N ILE A 19 -4.96 8.38 0.04
CA ILE A 19 -5.98 7.45 0.55
C ILE A 19 -5.55 6.98 1.94
N CYS A 20 -6.48 6.97 2.90
CA CYS A 20 -6.23 6.30 4.18
C CYS A 20 -6.42 4.79 3.98
N GLY A 21 -5.33 4.03 4.06
CA GLY A 21 -5.33 2.59 3.84
C GLY A 21 -5.97 1.81 4.99
N SER A 22 -6.26 0.52 4.72
CA SER A 22 -6.88 -0.38 5.68
C SER A 22 -6.00 -0.64 6.91
N GLY A 23 -6.56 -0.42 8.08
CA GLY A 23 -5.91 -0.67 9.37
C GLY A 23 -6.72 -0.20 10.57
N GLU A 24 -6.11 -0.21 11.74
CA GLU A 24 -6.76 0.06 13.01
C GLU A 24 -7.41 1.46 13.11
N PRO A 25 -6.83 2.54 12.58
CA PRO A 25 -7.48 3.86 12.60
C PRO A 25 -8.84 3.91 11.92
N VAL A 26 -9.13 3.00 10.97
CA VAL A 26 -10.34 2.98 10.16
C VAL A 26 -11.18 1.70 10.37
N MET A 27 -11.13 1.15 11.58
CA MET A 27 -11.94 -0.01 11.97
C MET A 27 -13.32 0.35 12.54
N THR A 28 -13.62 1.65 12.63
CA THR A 28 -14.91 2.19 13.08
C THR A 28 -15.39 3.28 12.13
N GLU A 29 -16.70 3.52 12.13
CA GLU A 29 -17.33 4.60 11.38
C GLU A 29 -16.75 5.98 11.76
N ALA A 30 -16.44 6.18 13.04
CA ALA A 30 -15.83 7.42 13.53
C ALA A 30 -14.43 7.63 12.95
N GLY A 31 -13.60 6.58 12.90
CA GLY A 31 -12.27 6.64 12.31
C GLY A 31 -12.32 6.93 10.80
N ILE A 32 -13.25 6.30 10.07
CA ILE A 32 -13.47 6.56 8.65
C ILE A 32 -13.87 8.02 8.41
N ARG A 33 -14.83 8.56 9.17
CA ARG A 33 -15.22 9.97 9.08
C ARG A 33 -14.06 10.92 9.42
N ALA A 34 -13.25 10.60 10.44
CA ALA A 34 -12.08 11.40 10.78
C ALA A 34 -11.04 11.43 9.66
N ALA A 35 -10.78 10.31 8.99
CA ALA A 35 -9.88 10.26 7.83
C ALA A 35 -10.41 11.10 6.65
N LEU A 36 -11.72 11.00 6.35
CA LEU A 36 -12.35 11.84 5.32
C LEU A 36 -12.31 13.32 5.70
N ALA A 37 -12.60 13.68 6.96
CA ALA A 37 -12.54 15.05 7.44
C ALA A 37 -11.12 15.64 7.37
N ALA A 38 -10.09 14.80 7.56
CA ALA A 38 -8.69 15.18 7.39
C ALA A 38 -8.26 15.35 5.91
N GLY A 39 -9.16 15.12 4.96
CA GLY A 39 -8.93 15.39 3.55
C GLY A 39 -8.59 14.17 2.70
N ALA A 40 -8.52 12.96 3.24
CA ALA A 40 -8.29 11.75 2.44
C ALA A 40 -9.27 11.69 1.25
N ALA A 41 -8.77 11.38 0.07
CA ALA A 41 -9.58 11.22 -1.14
C ALA A 41 -10.46 9.95 -1.08
N GLY A 42 -10.05 9.01 -0.28
CA GLY A 42 -10.78 7.80 0.03
C GLY A 42 -10.27 7.14 1.29
N VAL A 43 -11.03 6.17 1.76
CA VAL A 43 -10.68 5.34 2.90
C VAL A 43 -10.91 3.88 2.52
N VAL A 44 -9.90 3.05 2.74
CA VAL A 44 -10.06 1.60 2.70
C VAL A 44 -10.32 1.12 4.12
N ALA A 45 -11.54 0.68 4.40
CA ALA A 45 -11.96 0.27 5.73
C ALA A 45 -11.14 -0.94 6.23
N LYS A 46 -11.06 -1.13 7.57
CA LYS A 46 -10.37 -2.29 8.14
C LYS A 46 -10.92 -3.57 7.55
N SER A 47 -10.00 -4.41 7.09
CA SER A 47 -10.34 -5.67 6.41
C SER A 47 -11.05 -6.66 7.32
N VAL A 48 -11.93 -7.44 6.71
CA VAL A 48 -12.54 -8.66 7.26
C VAL A 48 -12.14 -9.87 6.42
N ASN A 49 -12.46 -11.06 6.86
CA ASN A 49 -12.59 -12.26 6.03
C ASN A 49 -13.65 -13.20 6.61
N GLU A 50 -13.85 -14.36 6.01
CA GLU A 50 -14.86 -15.34 6.40
C GLU A 50 -14.46 -16.22 7.59
N GLN A 51 -13.20 -16.13 8.06
CA GLN A 51 -12.65 -17.02 9.08
C GLN A 51 -12.70 -16.37 10.47
N ALA A 52 -13.48 -16.91 11.37
CA ALA A 52 -13.56 -16.44 12.76
C ALA A 52 -12.18 -16.40 13.46
N ALA A 53 -11.31 -17.37 13.15
CA ALA A 53 -9.95 -17.41 13.66
C ALA A 53 -9.09 -16.19 13.23
N ALA A 54 -9.33 -15.64 12.04
CA ALA A 54 -8.64 -14.44 11.59
C ALA A 54 -9.11 -13.18 12.33
N ALA A 55 -10.40 -13.07 12.61
CA ALA A 55 -10.95 -11.97 13.41
C ALA A 55 -10.40 -12.01 14.86
N SER A 56 -10.31 -13.20 15.49
CA SER A 56 -9.79 -13.37 16.84
C SER A 56 -8.31 -13.02 17.00
N GLN A 57 -7.55 -12.90 15.91
CA GLN A 57 -6.14 -12.46 15.97
C GLN A 57 -6.00 -11.03 16.49
N LEU A 58 -7.03 -10.19 16.37
CA LEU A 58 -7.00 -8.83 16.86
C LEU A 58 -6.81 -8.77 18.39
N ASP A 59 -7.31 -9.75 19.14
CA ASP A 59 -7.13 -9.85 20.59
C ASP A 59 -5.68 -10.18 20.99
N ARG A 60 -4.85 -10.59 20.03
CA ARG A 60 -3.42 -10.85 20.19
C ARG A 60 -2.56 -9.83 19.45
N ALA A 61 -3.18 -8.75 18.95
CA ALA A 61 -2.45 -7.71 18.23
C ALA A 61 -1.50 -6.98 19.18
N ASP A 62 -0.34 -6.62 18.62
CA ASP A 62 0.66 -5.84 19.33
C ASP A 62 1.47 -5.01 18.34
N TYR A 63 1.95 -3.84 18.77
CA TYR A 63 2.53 -2.81 17.92
C TYR A 63 3.75 -2.19 18.57
N ALA A 64 4.82 -2.06 17.79
CA ALA A 64 6.00 -1.29 18.16
C ALA A 64 6.33 -0.30 17.04
N PHE A 65 6.59 0.95 17.39
CA PHE A 65 7.32 1.84 16.51
C PHE A 65 8.81 1.58 16.70
N LEU A 66 9.56 1.61 15.59
CA LEU A 66 11.01 1.44 15.62
C LEU A 66 11.69 2.76 15.24
N THR A 67 12.72 3.09 15.98
CA THR A 67 13.65 4.17 15.66
C THR A 67 14.46 3.84 14.40
N THR A 68 15.30 4.75 13.95
CA THR A 68 16.19 4.53 12.79
C THR A 68 17.25 3.45 13.03
N ASP A 69 17.58 3.19 14.28
CA ASP A 69 18.49 2.12 14.72
C ASP A 69 17.75 0.85 15.17
N HIS A 70 16.49 0.71 14.75
CA HIS A 70 15.62 -0.45 14.95
C HIS A 70 15.25 -0.78 16.41
N ARG A 71 15.34 0.17 17.33
CA ARG A 71 14.91 -0.03 18.71
C ARG A 71 13.42 0.22 18.86
N PRO A 72 12.69 -0.62 19.63
CA PRO A 72 11.31 -0.34 19.99
C PRO A 72 11.21 0.98 20.77
N ALA A 73 10.24 1.83 20.39
CA ALA A 73 10.03 3.14 21.01
C ALA A 73 8.55 3.56 20.93
N LYS A 74 8.16 4.54 21.75
CA LYS A 74 6.82 5.16 21.64
C LYS A 74 6.71 6.03 20.38
N VAL A 75 7.83 6.56 19.90
CA VAL A 75 7.94 7.37 18.69
C VAL A 75 9.02 6.77 17.81
N GLY A 76 8.71 6.53 16.57
CA GLY A 76 9.66 5.91 15.63
C GLY A 76 9.28 6.20 14.17
N VAL A 77 10.07 5.69 13.26
CA VAL A 77 9.90 5.92 11.82
C VAL A 77 9.26 4.74 11.10
N SER A 78 9.38 3.54 11.66
CA SER A 78 8.86 2.29 11.09
C SER A 78 7.85 1.65 12.04
N LEU A 79 6.87 0.95 11.48
CA LEU A 79 5.90 0.15 12.22
C LEU A 79 6.27 -1.33 12.11
N PHE A 80 6.37 -1.98 13.28
CA PHE A 80 6.51 -3.43 13.43
C PHE A 80 5.33 -3.93 14.24
N CYS A 81 4.56 -4.91 13.74
CA CYS A 81 3.34 -5.30 14.43
C CYS A 81 2.86 -6.71 14.10
N ARG A 82 2.14 -7.29 15.05
CA ARG A 82 1.10 -8.28 14.82
C ARG A 82 -0.23 -7.56 14.80
N SER A 83 -0.89 -7.50 13.66
CA SER A 83 -2.25 -6.94 13.56
C SER A 83 -3.27 -8.04 13.28
N GLY A 84 -4.55 -7.76 13.52
CA GLY A 84 -5.66 -8.66 13.21
C GLY A 84 -6.63 -8.02 12.22
N LEU A 85 -7.73 -8.71 11.93
CA LEU A 85 -8.83 -8.23 11.10
C LEU A 85 -9.90 -7.55 11.96
N ALA A 86 -10.85 -6.84 11.36
CA ALA A 86 -11.98 -6.28 12.09
C ALA A 86 -12.84 -7.41 12.70
N GLN A 87 -13.20 -7.26 13.98
CA GLN A 87 -14.08 -8.19 14.69
C GLN A 87 -15.54 -7.76 14.50
N ARG A 88 -15.98 -7.79 13.25
CA ARG A 88 -17.32 -7.37 12.82
C ARG A 88 -17.93 -8.44 11.94
N ASP A 89 -19.25 -8.62 12.02
CA ASP A 89 -19.96 -9.38 10.99
C ASP A 89 -19.75 -8.69 9.63
N PRO A 90 -19.32 -9.42 8.59
CA PRO A 90 -19.04 -8.81 7.29
C PRO A 90 -20.24 -8.12 6.65
N ALA A 91 -21.45 -8.66 6.77
CA ALA A 91 -22.64 -8.06 6.16
C ALA A 91 -23.03 -6.74 6.84
N GLU A 92 -22.99 -6.71 8.18
CA GLU A 92 -23.20 -5.49 8.96
C GLU A 92 -22.12 -4.43 8.65
N TRP A 93 -20.86 -4.87 8.58
CA TRP A 93 -19.73 -3.99 8.30
C TRP A 93 -19.84 -3.38 6.90
N PHE A 94 -20.16 -4.18 5.89
CA PHE A 94 -20.34 -3.67 4.53
C PHE A 94 -21.56 -2.74 4.40
N GLY A 95 -22.63 -2.99 5.13
CA GLY A 95 -23.77 -2.06 5.24
C GLY A 95 -23.35 -0.70 5.82
N ALA A 96 -22.55 -0.69 6.90
CA ALA A 96 -22.02 0.54 7.49
C ALA A 96 -21.05 1.27 6.53
N ILE A 97 -20.14 0.55 5.88
CA ILE A 97 -19.21 1.12 4.88
C ILE A 97 -19.99 1.71 3.70
N ALA A 98 -21.02 1.04 3.20
CA ALA A 98 -21.85 1.53 2.10
C ALA A 98 -22.61 2.82 2.46
N ALA A 99 -23.06 2.97 3.70
CA ALA A 99 -23.64 4.22 4.17
C ALA A 99 -22.62 5.36 4.16
N LEU A 100 -21.40 5.10 4.67
CA LEU A 100 -20.30 6.06 4.64
C LEU A 100 -19.80 6.40 3.22
N ASP A 101 -19.81 5.42 2.31
CA ASP A 101 -19.48 5.67 0.90
C ASP A 101 -20.52 6.59 0.24
N ARG A 102 -21.81 6.42 0.54
CA ARG A 102 -22.87 7.35 0.06
C ARG A 102 -22.63 8.78 0.56
N GLU A 103 -22.26 8.96 1.84
CA GLU A 103 -21.89 10.27 2.38
C GLU A 103 -20.66 10.85 1.66
N ALA A 104 -19.62 10.04 1.46
CA ALA A 104 -18.36 10.46 0.84
C ALA A 104 -18.52 10.90 -0.63
N ARG A 105 -19.44 10.27 -1.38
CA ARG A 105 -19.75 10.62 -2.79
C ARG A 105 -20.11 12.10 -2.97
N CYS A 106 -20.81 12.70 -2.03
CA CYS A 106 -21.21 14.11 -2.10
C CYS A 106 -20.01 15.07 -2.20
N THR A 107 -18.84 14.61 -1.81
CA THR A 107 -17.58 15.38 -1.86
C THR A 107 -16.55 14.81 -2.86
N GLY A 108 -16.98 13.92 -3.77
CA GLY A 108 -16.11 13.27 -4.76
C GLY A 108 -15.11 12.28 -4.16
N ARG A 109 -15.42 11.72 -2.99
CA ARG A 109 -14.59 10.77 -2.25
C ARG A 109 -15.24 9.39 -2.22
N PHE A 110 -14.54 8.41 -1.65
CA PHE A 110 -15.06 7.04 -1.53
C PHE A 110 -14.68 6.38 -0.20
N VAL A 111 -15.44 5.33 0.14
CA VAL A 111 -15.06 4.37 1.17
C VAL A 111 -15.12 2.97 0.55
N ALA A 112 -14.02 2.24 0.63
CA ALA A 112 -13.90 0.90 0.07
C ALA A 112 -14.05 -0.16 1.16
N ALA A 113 -14.70 -1.29 0.82
CA ALA A 113 -14.55 -2.52 1.58
C ALA A 113 -13.18 -3.16 1.30
N SER A 114 -12.59 -3.80 2.30
CA SER A 114 -11.37 -4.59 2.16
C SER A 114 -11.55 -5.99 2.74
N VAL A 115 -11.14 -7.00 1.98
CA VAL A 115 -11.17 -8.40 2.39
C VAL A 115 -9.77 -8.98 2.29
N VAL A 116 -9.30 -9.59 3.38
CA VAL A 116 -8.07 -10.41 3.36
C VAL A 116 -8.45 -11.81 2.92
N LEU A 117 -7.68 -12.37 1.99
CA LEU A 117 -7.91 -13.72 1.48
C LEU A 117 -7.83 -14.77 2.59
N GLY A 118 -8.91 -15.51 2.78
CA GLY A 118 -8.96 -16.76 3.53
C GLY A 118 -9.03 -17.92 2.56
N THR A 119 -10.18 -18.04 1.87
CA THR A 119 -10.39 -19.00 0.78
C THR A 119 -10.92 -18.27 -0.47
N ALA A 120 -10.81 -18.90 -1.64
CA ALA A 120 -11.35 -18.31 -2.87
C ALA A 120 -12.88 -18.18 -2.81
N GLU A 121 -13.56 -19.22 -2.30
CA GLU A 121 -15.01 -19.22 -2.11
C GLU A 121 -15.48 -18.19 -1.07
N GLY A 122 -14.67 -18.02 0.00
CA GLY A 122 -14.90 -16.99 1.02
C GLY A 122 -14.79 -15.58 0.42
N ALA A 123 -13.74 -15.33 -0.35
CA ALA A 123 -13.53 -14.06 -1.03
C ALA A 123 -14.66 -13.73 -2.02
N GLU A 124 -15.11 -14.71 -2.83
CA GLU A 124 -16.25 -14.54 -3.73
C GLU A 124 -17.54 -14.21 -2.97
N ARG A 125 -17.84 -14.96 -1.91
CA ARG A 125 -19.04 -14.72 -1.08
C ARG A 125 -19.03 -13.32 -0.46
N LEU A 126 -17.89 -12.90 0.08
CA LEU A 126 -17.75 -11.57 0.68
C LEU A 126 -17.82 -10.45 -0.38
N ALA A 127 -17.28 -10.69 -1.57
CA ALA A 127 -17.38 -9.76 -2.68
C ALA A 127 -18.84 -9.56 -3.10
N ARG A 128 -19.65 -10.63 -3.16
CA ARG A 128 -21.08 -10.58 -3.42
C ARG A 128 -21.84 -9.80 -2.34
N LEU A 129 -21.54 -10.04 -1.06
CA LEU A 129 -22.13 -9.27 0.04
C LEU A 129 -21.81 -7.77 -0.07
N ALA A 130 -20.58 -7.42 -0.43
CA ALA A 130 -20.17 -6.02 -0.64
C ALA A 130 -20.91 -5.39 -1.83
N HIS A 131 -21.07 -6.13 -2.93
CA HIS A 131 -21.86 -5.71 -4.09
C HIS A 131 -23.32 -5.46 -3.72
N ASP A 132 -23.96 -6.40 -3.04
CA ASP A 132 -25.36 -6.32 -2.62
C ASP A 132 -25.61 -5.16 -1.63
N ALA A 133 -24.61 -4.79 -0.83
CA ALA A 133 -24.65 -3.59 0.01
C ALA A 133 -24.56 -2.28 -0.77
N GLY A 134 -24.24 -2.32 -2.08
CA GLY A 134 -24.15 -1.17 -2.97
C GLY A 134 -22.82 -0.41 -2.88
N LEU A 135 -21.73 -1.09 -2.50
CA LEU A 135 -20.40 -0.53 -2.51
C LEU A 135 -19.86 -0.34 -3.93
N ARG A 136 -19.03 0.69 -4.13
CA ARG A 136 -18.41 1.01 -5.43
C ARG A 136 -17.00 0.45 -5.58
N VAL A 137 -16.31 0.20 -4.47
CA VAL A 137 -14.90 -0.20 -4.44
C VAL A 137 -14.74 -1.38 -3.49
N PHE A 138 -14.09 -2.42 -3.99
CA PHE A 138 -13.74 -3.61 -3.23
C PHE A 138 -12.23 -3.87 -3.36
N GLU A 139 -11.51 -3.86 -2.25
CA GLU A 139 -10.11 -4.26 -2.20
C GLU A 139 -9.99 -5.73 -1.80
N LEU A 140 -9.49 -6.57 -2.70
CA LEU A 140 -9.09 -7.94 -2.42
C LEU A 140 -7.60 -7.94 -2.02
N ASN A 141 -7.32 -8.13 -0.73
CA ASN A 141 -5.96 -8.23 -0.22
C ASN A 141 -5.49 -9.68 -0.24
N VAL A 142 -4.70 -10.03 -1.23
CA VAL A 142 -4.06 -11.35 -1.39
C VAL A 142 -2.66 -11.37 -0.78
N GLY A 143 -2.25 -10.33 -0.09
CA GLY A 143 -0.89 -10.07 0.34
C GLY A 143 -0.69 -9.89 1.84
N ALA A 144 -1.52 -10.49 2.70
CA ALA A 144 -1.30 -10.42 4.14
C ALA A 144 0.03 -11.10 4.52
N PRO A 145 1.04 -10.36 4.99
CA PRO A 145 2.40 -10.91 5.11
C PRO A 145 2.52 -12.00 6.17
N HIS A 146 1.67 -11.98 7.20
CA HIS A 146 1.66 -12.96 8.30
C HIS A 146 0.78 -14.20 8.03
N ALA A 147 0.36 -14.43 6.79
CA ALA A 147 -0.52 -15.57 6.46
C ALA A 147 0.04 -16.92 6.91
N ALA A 148 1.35 -17.15 6.70
CA ALA A 148 2.00 -18.39 7.09
C ALA A 148 2.16 -18.57 8.62
N GLU A 149 2.04 -17.49 9.40
CA GLU A 149 2.24 -17.49 10.86
C GLU A 149 0.92 -17.33 11.63
N ALA A 150 -0.16 -17.05 10.91
CA ALA A 150 -1.50 -17.00 11.46
C ALA A 150 -2.00 -18.40 11.89
N THR A 151 -3.15 -18.44 12.53
CA THR A 151 -3.83 -19.74 12.75
C THR A 151 -4.01 -20.44 11.40
N PRO A 152 -3.60 -21.71 11.27
CA PRO A 152 -3.68 -22.44 10.01
C PRO A 152 -5.06 -22.33 9.35
N GLY A 153 -5.09 -21.96 8.07
CA GLY A 153 -6.32 -21.78 7.30
C GLY A 153 -7.07 -20.48 7.55
N ALA A 154 -6.63 -19.63 8.49
CA ALA A 154 -7.31 -18.38 8.80
C ALA A 154 -7.07 -17.30 7.74
N ILE A 155 -5.88 -17.26 7.19
CA ILE A 155 -5.44 -16.26 6.18
C ILE A 155 -4.62 -16.99 5.12
N ALA A 156 -4.84 -16.64 3.87
CA ALA A 156 -4.04 -17.10 2.74
C ALA A 156 -3.26 -15.94 2.09
N GLN A 157 -2.25 -16.32 1.35
CA GLN A 157 -1.46 -15.40 0.54
C GLN A 157 -1.34 -15.98 -0.87
N GLU A 158 -1.56 -15.15 -1.89
CA GLU A 158 -1.41 -15.59 -3.28
C GLU A 158 -0.16 -14.96 -3.89
N THR A 159 0.73 -15.78 -4.35
CA THR A 159 2.01 -15.38 -4.98
C THR A 159 2.24 -16.02 -6.34
N ASP A 160 1.35 -16.94 -6.77
CA ASP A 160 1.39 -17.54 -8.09
C ASP A 160 0.49 -16.79 -9.07
N PRO A 161 1.03 -16.29 -10.21
CA PRO A 161 0.24 -15.56 -11.19
C PRO A 161 -0.94 -16.34 -11.77
N ALA A 162 -0.81 -17.66 -11.99
CA ALA A 162 -1.89 -18.46 -12.58
C ALA A 162 -3.06 -18.66 -11.60
N SER A 163 -2.74 -18.94 -10.35
CA SER A 163 -3.72 -19.01 -9.27
C SER A 163 -4.41 -17.67 -9.04
N LEU A 164 -3.65 -16.57 -9.08
CA LEU A 164 -4.20 -15.21 -8.95
C LEU A 164 -5.21 -14.90 -10.07
N VAL A 165 -4.94 -15.29 -11.32
CA VAL A 165 -5.89 -15.14 -12.45
C VAL A 165 -7.23 -15.79 -12.12
N THR A 166 -7.19 -17.02 -11.62
CA THR A 166 -8.40 -17.79 -11.27
C THR A 166 -9.19 -17.11 -10.15
N LEU A 167 -8.50 -16.69 -9.08
CA LEU A 167 -9.09 -16.02 -7.94
C LEU A 167 -9.74 -14.67 -8.35
N VAL A 168 -9.00 -13.83 -9.08
CA VAL A 168 -9.49 -12.49 -9.48
C VAL A 168 -10.68 -12.60 -10.42
N ARG A 169 -10.71 -13.56 -11.35
CA ARG A 169 -11.87 -13.81 -12.22
C ARG A 169 -13.10 -14.24 -11.42
N CYS A 170 -12.92 -15.09 -10.43
CA CYS A 170 -14.01 -15.51 -9.54
C CYS A 170 -14.61 -14.31 -8.80
N VAL A 171 -13.77 -13.49 -8.18
CA VAL A 171 -14.21 -12.28 -7.46
C VAL A 171 -14.79 -11.24 -8.43
N ARG A 172 -14.21 -11.05 -9.62
CA ARG A 172 -14.76 -10.15 -10.66
C ARG A 172 -16.18 -10.52 -11.08
N ALA A 173 -16.47 -11.81 -11.22
CA ALA A 173 -17.81 -12.28 -11.54
C ALA A 173 -18.84 -11.93 -10.46
N ALA A 174 -18.41 -11.85 -9.20
CA ALA A 174 -19.24 -11.45 -8.07
C ALA A 174 -19.38 -9.90 -7.91
N THR A 175 -18.57 -9.11 -8.63
CA THR A 175 -18.51 -7.65 -8.50
C THR A 175 -18.58 -6.93 -9.86
N PRO A 176 -19.58 -7.20 -10.74
CA PRO A 176 -19.58 -6.75 -12.14
C PRO A 176 -19.46 -5.23 -12.28
N ASP A 177 -20.13 -4.46 -11.42
CA ASP A 177 -20.23 -3.00 -11.49
C ASP A 177 -19.37 -2.28 -10.42
N MET A 178 -18.57 -3.01 -9.65
CA MET A 178 -17.67 -2.45 -8.65
C MET A 178 -16.27 -2.29 -9.22
N GLN A 179 -15.54 -1.30 -8.72
CA GLN A 179 -14.08 -1.25 -8.86
C GLN A 179 -13.46 -2.39 -8.03
N LEU A 180 -12.78 -3.31 -8.68
CA LEU A 180 -12.02 -4.38 -8.03
C LEU A 180 -10.54 -3.99 -7.96
N TRP A 181 -10.05 -3.73 -6.76
CA TRP A 181 -8.65 -3.47 -6.51
C TRP A 181 -7.98 -4.71 -5.93
N VAL A 182 -6.83 -5.10 -6.47
CA VAL A 182 -6.07 -6.26 -5.99
C VAL A 182 -4.83 -5.78 -5.27
N LYS A 183 -4.74 -6.05 -3.97
CA LYS A 183 -3.60 -5.65 -3.14
C LYS A 183 -2.63 -6.81 -2.99
N LEU A 184 -1.42 -6.60 -3.51
CA LEU A 184 -0.36 -7.59 -3.61
C LEU A 184 0.55 -7.59 -2.38
N THR A 185 1.16 -8.75 -2.11
CA THR A 185 2.12 -8.96 -1.03
C THR A 185 3.45 -8.25 -1.28
N GLY A 186 4.14 -7.82 -0.20
CA GLY A 186 5.55 -7.43 -0.27
C GLY A 186 6.54 -8.60 -0.34
N LEU A 187 6.06 -9.82 -0.20
CA LEU A 187 6.90 -11.03 -0.10
C LEU A 187 7.05 -11.81 -1.42
N SER A 188 6.37 -11.39 -2.49
CA SER A 188 6.55 -12.03 -3.80
C SER A 188 7.87 -11.61 -4.46
N GLY A 189 8.52 -12.56 -5.09
CA GLY A 189 9.71 -12.32 -5.91
C GLY A 189 9.41 -11.64 -7.24
N ASP A 190 8.17 -11.71 -7.75
CA ASP A 190 7.76 -11.15 -9.04
C ASP A 190 6.41 -10.41 -8.95
N LEU A 191 6.42 -9.26 -8.30
CA LEU A 191 5.26 -8.37 -8.23
C LEU A 191 4.78 -7.85 -9.59
N PRO A 192 5.65 -7.54 -10.57
CA PRO A 192 5.21 -7.18 -11.91
C PRO A 192 4.38 -8.27 -12.61
N ALA A 193 4.76 -9.55 -12.47
CA ALA A 193 3.97 -10.65 -13.04
C ALA A 193 2.60 -10.79 -12.37
N LEU A 194 2.52 -10.61 -11.04
CA LEU A 194 1.25 -10.59 -10.31
C LEU A 194 0.37 -9.40 -10.74
N ALA A 195 0.96 -8.22 -10.94
CA ALA A 195 0.21 -7.06 -11.43
C ALA A 195 -0.37 -7.29 -12.84
N LEU A 196 0.40 -7.94 -13.72
CA LEU A 196 -0.07 -8.33 -15.05
C LEU A 196 -1.20 -9.35 -14.97
N ALA A 197 -1.06 -10.37 -14.13
CA ALA A 197 -2.08 -11.38 -13.91
C ALA A 197 -3.40 -10.78 -13.39
N ALA A 198 -3.32 -9.87 -12.42
CA ALA A 198 -4.49 -9.13 -11.92
C ALA A 198 -5.15 -8.28 -13.01
N SER A 199 -4.36 -7.56 -13.81
CA SER A 199 -4.83 -6.77 -14.94
C SER A 199 -5.60 -7.61 -15.97
N GLN A 200 -5.03 -8.74 -16.37
CA GLN A 200 -5.60 -9.65 -17.37
C GLN A 200 -6.86 -10.40 -16.88
N SER A 201 -7.10 -10.39 -15.57
CA SER A 201 -8.25 -11.08 -14.95
C SER A 201 -9.38 -10.15 -14.51
N GLY A 202 -9.27 -8.84 -14.80
CA GLY A 202 -10.36 -7.89 -14.59
C GLY A 202 -10.22 -7.00 -13.35
N ALA A 203 -9.03 -6.88 -12.77
CA ALA A 203 -8.76 -5.86 -11.77
C ALA A 203 -8.80 -4.45 -12.39
N ASP A 204 -9.46 -3.50 -11.72
CA ASP A 204 -9.52 -2.09 -12.12
C ASP A 204 -8.34 -1.28 -11.58
N ALA A 205 -7.67 -1.78 -10.55
CA ALA A 205 -6.41 -1.23 -10.03
C ALA A 205 -5.62 -2.32 -9.29
N VAL A 206 -4.32 -2.10 -9.20
CA VAL A 206 -3.43 -2.93 -8.36
C VAL A 206 -2.80 -2.05 -7.29
N VAL A 207 -2.91 -2.51 -6.04
CA VAL A 207 -2.30 -1.86 -4.87
C VAL A 207 -1.00 -2.58 -4.53
N MET A 208 0.11 -1.89 -4.47
CA MET A 208 1.41 -2.46 -4.11
C MET A 208 2.28 -1.46 -3.35
N MET A 209 3.02 -1.94 -2.41
CA MET A 209 3.06 -3.33 -1.95
C MET A 209 2.77 -3.40 -0.45
N GLY A 210 2.23 -4.52 -0.01
CA GLY A 210 2.06 -4.82 1.39
C GLY A 210 3.36 -4.79 2.20
N ARG A 211 3.24 -4.94 3.51
CA ARG A 211 4.40 -4.96 4.42
C ARG A 211 5.22 -6.24 4.26
N PHE A 212 6.44 -6.18 4.74
CA PHE A 212 7.35 -7.33 4.84
C PHE A 212 7.17 -8.04 6.18
N MET A 213 7.75 -9.24 6.30
CA MET A 213 7.93 -9.90 7.59
C MET A 213 9.33 -9.63 8.13
N ALA A 214 9.43 -9.45 9.45
CA ALA A 214 10.70 -9.25 10.15
C ALA A 214 10.68 -9.88 11.54
N VAL A 215 11.87 -10.06 12.10
CA VAL A 215 12.08 -10.26 13.55
C VAL A 215 12.95 -9.10 14.03
N VAL A 216 12.57 -8.49 15.13
CA VAL A 216 13.34 -7.42 15.77
C VAL A 216 13.88 -7.94 17.10
N PRO A 217 15.16 -8.36 17.18
CA PRO A 217 15.79 -8.69 18.45
C PRO A 217 15.93 -7.42 19.30
N ASP A 218 15.40 -7.46 20.49
CA ASP A 218 15.50 -6.37 21.46
C ASP A 218 16.76 -6.57 22.31
N LEU A 219 17.64 -5.56 22.33
CA LEU A 219 18.92 -5.64 23.02
C LEU A 219 18.79 -5.51 24.53
N ASP A 220 17.70 -4.94 25.03
CA ASP A 220 17.49 -4.78 26.48
C ASP A 220 16.89 -6.06 27.09
N THR A 221 16.01 -6.73 26.36
CA THR A 221 15.35 -7.97 26.81
C THR A 221 16.04 -9.24 26.31
N LEU A 222 16.89 -9.15 25.29
CA LEU A 222 17.54 -10.27 24.57
C LEU A 222 16.55 -11.27 23.98
N ALA A 223 15.36 -10.77 23.60
CA ALA A 223 14.25 -11.54 23.06
C ALA A 223 13.65 -10.83 21.85
N PRO A 224 12.77 -11.50 21.05
CA PRO A 224 12.02 -10.80 20.00
C PRO A 224 11.09 -9.72 20.58
N ALA A 225 11.13 -8.51 20.03
CA ALA A 225 10.42 -7.33 20.55
C ALA A 225 8.91 -7.53 20.76
N LEU A 226 8.24 -8.36 19.93
CA LEU A 226 6.82 -8.73 20.08
C LEU A 226 6.62 -10.22 20.40
N GLY A 227 7.68 -10.90 20.85
CA GLY A 227 7.66 -12.33 21.13
C GLY A 227 7.57 -13.23 19.88
N THR A 228 7.57 -12.66 18.68
CA THR A 228 7.43 -13.38 17.40
C THR A 228 7.95 -12.51 16.24
N SER A 229 7.92 -13.08 15.01
CA SER A 229 7.98 -12.28 13.80
C SER A 229 6.73 -11.40 13.64
N GLY A 230 6.83 -10.35 12.85
CA GLY A 230 5.73 -9.42 12.63
C GLY A 230 5.83 -8.70 11.29
N ALA A 231 4.73 -8.07 10.90
CA ALA A 231 4.68 -7.26 9.71
C ALA A 231 5.46 -5.94 9.93
N TYR A 232 6.35 -5.64 9.00
CA TYR A 232 7.29 -4.52 9.09
C TYR A 232 7.18 -3.61 7.87
N GLY A 233 7.11 -2.32 8.10
CA GLY A 233 7.05 -1.31 7.06
C GLY A 233 7.47 0.06 7.58
N GLY A 234 7.91 0.93 6.68
CA GLY A 234 8.38 2.26 7.03
C GLY A 234 9.07 2.96 5.86
N PRO A 235 9.68 4.14 6.05
CA PRO A 235 10.30 4.94 4.99
C PRO A 235 11.38 4.20 4.18
N TRP A 236 12.06 3.26 4.80
CA TRP A 236 13.06 2.40 4.14
C TRP A 236 12.49 1.59 2.98
N ALA A 237 11.18 1.29 3.00
CA ALA A 237 10.52 0.53 1.94
C ALA A 237 10.25 1.37 0.67
N LEU A 238 10.23 2.70 0.77
CA LEU A 238 9.85 3.59 -0.33
C LEU A 238 10.61 3.33 -1.65
N PRO A 239 11.95 3.21 -1.68
CA PRO A 239 12.68 2.92 -2.92
C PRO A 239 12.34 1.53 -3.50
N ILE A 240 12.04 0.55 -2.64
CA ILE A 240 11.66 -0.79 -3.05
C ILE A 240 10.27 -0.76 -3.70
N VAL A 241 9.33 -0.03 -3.11
CA VAL A 241 7.99 0.19 -3.67
C VAL A 241 8.09 0.91 -5.02
N CYS A 242 8.88 1.98 -5.12
CA CYS A 242 9.11 2.71 -6.38
C CYS A 242 9.64 1.78 -7.49
N ARG A 243 10.59 0.90 -7.17
CA ARG A 243 11.11 -0.07 -8.14
C ARG A 243 10.00 -0.99 -8.66
N ASN A 244 9.21 -1.56 -7.76
CA ASN A 244 8.15 -2.49 -8.14
C ASN A 244 7.02 -1.80 -8.91
N LEU A 245 6.64 -0.59 -8.55
CA LEU A 245 5.70 0.24 -9.32
C LEU A 245 6.22 0.51 -10.73
N ALA A 246 7.49 0.92 -10.87
CA ALA A 246 8.08 1.24 -12.17
C ALA A 246 8.16 0.01 -13.08
N LEU A 247 8.55 -1.14 -12.56
CA LEU A 247 8.61 -2.39 -13.34
C LEU A 247 7.20 -2.88 -13.71
N SER A 248 6.23 -2.79 -12.79
CA SER A 248 4.84 -3.15 -13.06
C SER A 248 4.24 -2.24 -14.13
N ARG A 249 4.41 -0.91 -14.03
CA ARG A 249 3.96 0.05 -15.05
C ARG A 249 4.48 -0.28 -16.43
N ARG A 250 5.75 -0.66 -16.55
CA ARG A 250 6.34 -1.06 -17.85
C ARG A 250 5.69 -2.31 -18.44
N LEU A 251 5.18 -3.20 -17.58
CA LEU A 251 4.57 -4.46 -18.01
C LEU A 251 3.07 -4.32 -18.28
N VAL A 252 2.34 -3.58 -17.45
CA VAL A 252 0.87 -3.41 -17.59
C VAL A 252 0.50 -2.17 -18.43
N GLY A 253 1.44 -1.28 -18.70
CA GLY A 253 1.20 -0.02 -19.38
C GLY A 253 0.51 1.03 -18.50
N SER A 254 0.04 2.10 -19.13
CA SER A 254 -0.69 3.19 -18.46
C SER A 254 -2.19 2.92 -18.28
N GLY A 255 -2.70 1.82 -18.84
CA GLY A 255 -4.14 1.48 -18.82
C GLY A 255 -4.63 0.96 -17.47
N LEU A 256 -3.75 0.37 -16.66
CA LEU A 256 -4.09 -0.11 -15.33
C LEU A 256 -3.55 0.88 -14.28
N PRO A 257 -4.41 1.53 -13.48
CA PRO A 257 -3.98 2.33 -12.36
C PRO A 257 -3.22 1.49 -11.32
N LEU A 258 -2.06 1.99 -10.88
CA LEU A 258 -1.31 1.44 -9.77
C LEU A 258 -1.50 2.35 -8.56
N VAL A 259 -1.71 1.75 -7.39
CA VAL A 259 -1.80 2.46 -6.11
C VAL A 259 -0.58 2.08 -5.28
N GLY A 260 0.25 3.07 -4.94
CA GLY A 260 1.42 2.84 -4.11
C GLY A 260 1.03 2.73 -2.64
N THR A 261 1.59 1.77 -1.91
CA THR A 261 1.47 1.70 -0.46
C THR A 261 2.78 1.26 0.17
N ASN A 262 2.98 1.59 1.46
CA ASN A 262 4.20 1.41 2.21
C ASN A 262 5.30 2.45 1.89
N GLY A 263 5.89 3.01 2.94
CA GLY A 263 7.06 3.91 2.87
C GLY A 263 6.74 5.40 2.85
N ALA A 264 5.57 5.85 2.40
CA ALA A 264 5.25 7.27 2.32
C ALA A 264 4.92 7.89 3.68
N ARG A 265 5.54 9.05 3.98
CA ARG A 265 5.29 9.85 5.18
C ARG A 265 5.10 11.35 4.89
N SER A 266 5.34 11.80 3.67
CA SER A 266 5.29 13.21 3.26
C SER A 266 4.66 13.38 1.89
N GLY A 267 4.30 14.61 1.54
CA GLY A 267 3.85 14.95 0.19
C GLY A 267 4.93 14.68 -0.87
N ALA A 268 6.20 14.82 -0.51
CA ALA A 268 7.32 14.48 -1.39
C ALA A 268 7.40 12.97 -1.67
N ASP A 269 7.05 12.13 -0.71
CA ASP A 269 7.02 10.68 -0.92
C ASP A 269 5.85 10.28 -1.82
N VAL A 270 4.69 10.94 -1.67
CA VAL A 270 3.56 10.78 -2.60
C VAL A 270 3.99 11.11 -4.03
N ALA A 271 4.72 12.21 -4.22
CA ALA A 271 5.25 12.60 -5.53
C ALA A 271 6.26 11.56 -6.07
N ARG A 272 7.14 10.99 -5.23
CA ARG A 272 8.07 9.92 -5.63
C ARG A 272 7.35 8.66 -6.11
N LEU A 273 6.32 8.23 -5.38
CA LEU A 273 5.50 7.09 -5.80
C LEU A 273 4.76 7.37 -7.11
N ALA A 274 4.27 8.60 -7.31
CA ALA A 274 3.68 9.00 -8.59
C ALA A 274 4.70 8.95 -9.74
N LEU A 275 5.90 9.49 -9.55
CA LEU A 275 6.99 9.40 -10.52
C LEU A 275 7.33 7.95 -10.89
N ALA A 276 7.18 7.03 -9.95
CA ALA A 276 7.36 5.59 -10.15
C ALA A 276 6.15 4.90 -10.80
N GLY A 277 5.01 5.59 -10.97
CA GLY A 277 3.85 5.06 -11.69
C GLY A 277 2.55 4.99 -10.89
N ALA A 278 2.54 5.38 -9.61
CA ALA A 278 1.34 5.35 -8.80
C ALA A 278 0.35 6.46 -9.20
N SER A 279 -0.91 6.11 -9.43
CA SER A 279 -2.03 7.03 -9.65
C SER A 279 -2.61 7.57 -8.33
N ALA A 280 -2.38 6.86 -7.22
CA ALA A 280 -2.72 7.27 -5.87
C ALA A 280 -1.83 6.55 -4.85
N VAL A 281 -1.90 6.95 -3.58
CA VAL A 281 -1.08 6.41 -2.50
C VAL A 281 -1.93 6.11 -1.28
N GLU A 282 -1.90 4.86 -0.83
CA GLU A 282 -2.44 4.47 0.46
C GLU A 282 -1.42 4.65 1.57
N VAL A 283 -1.82 5.33 2.65
CA VAL A 283 -1.01 5.53 3.84
C VAL A 283 -1.75 5.05 5.09
N LEU A 284 -1.03 4.41 6.01
CA LEU A 284 -1.59 3.95 7.27
C LEU A 284 -0.64 4.16 8.47
N SER A 285 0.58 3.63 8.44
CA SER A 285 1.50 3.70 9.58
C SER A 285 1.79 5.12 10.04
N VAL A 286 1.81 6.09 9.13
CA VAL A 286 1.94 7.51 9.46
C VAL A 286 0.72 8.02 10.23
N VAL A 287 -0.49 7.53 9.89
CA VAL A 287 -1.73 7.88 10.62
C VAL A 287 -1.72 7.25 12.02
N MET A 288 -1.24 6.02 12.16
CA MET A 288 -1.09 5.39 13.50
C MET A 288 -0.09 6.14 14.37
N HIS A 289 0.95 6.72 13.78
CA HIS A 289 2.00 7.43 14.50
C HIS A 289 1.64 8.89 14.82
N GLU A 290 1.07 9.62 13.85
CA GLU A 290 0.88 11.08 13.91
C GLU A 290 -0.62 11.48 13.97
N GLY A 291 -1.54 10.50 13.93
CA GLY A 291 -2.97 10.76 13.82
C GLY A 291 -3.40 11.19 12.41
N PHE A 292 -4.69 11.46 12.25
CA PHE A 292 -5.27 11.85 10.96
C PHE A 292 -4.74 13.19 10.41
N ALA A 293 -4.17 14.05 11.25
CA ALA A 293 -3.53 15.29 10.81
C ALA A 293 -2.39 15.06 9.81
N ALA A 294 -1.77 13.87 9.83
CA ALA A 294 -0.77 13.47 8.83
C ALA A 294 -1.32 13.53 7.40
N LEU A 295 -2.59 13.14 7.19
CA LEU A 295 -3.24 13.18 5.86
C LEU A 295 -3.32 14.63 5.35
N THR A 296 -3.83 15.54 6.18
CA THR A 296 -3.91 16.97 5.85
C THR A 296 -2.54 17.56 5.52
N ARG A 297 -1.53 17.23 6.33
CA ARG A 297 -0.15 17.66 6.13
C ARG A 297 0.42 17.16 4.80
N MET A 298 0.29 15.88 4.50
CA MET A 298 0.82 15.26 3.27
C MET A 298 0.17 15.86 2.01
N ILE A 299 -1.15 16.10 2.04
CA ILE A 299 -1.89 16.71 0.93
C ILE A 299 -1.40 18.14 0.70
N ARG A 300 -1.23 18.93 1.76
CA ARG A 300 -0.71 20.30 1.68
C ARG A 300 0.72 20.33 1.15
N GLU A 301 1.63 19.52 1.69
CA GLU A 301 3.02 19.40 1.24
C GLU A 301 3.12 19.04 -0.25
N LEU A 302 2.25 18.14 -0.72
CA LEU A 302 2.18 17.79 -2.13
C LEU A 302 1.74 18.99 -3.00
N ASP A 303 0.70 19.71 -2.58
CA ASP A 303 0.21 20.88 -3.32
C ASP A 303 1.25 22.00 -3.37
N GLU A 304 1.95 22.25 -2.27
CA GLU A 304 3.07 23.21 -2.18
C GLU A 304 4.18 22.80 -3.17
N LEU A 305 4.64 21.56 -3.15
CA LEU A 305 5.68 21.03 -4.05
C LEU A 305 5.29 21.18 -5.52
N LEU A 306 4.05 20.86 -5.87
CA LEU A 306 3.55 20.97 -7.25
C LEU A 306 3.40 22.43 -7.69
N THR A 307 3.03 23.31 -6.75
CA THR A 307 2.96 24.77 -7.00
C THR A 307 4.32 25.34 -7.34
N GLU A 308 5.33 25.04 -6.52
CA GLU A 308 6.71 25.49 -6.74
C GLU A 308 7.27 25.02 -8.08
N ARG A 309 6.95 23.81 -8.48
CA ARG A 309 7.40 23.18 -9.73
C ARG A 309 6.52 23.50 -10.94
N ARG A 310 5.38 24.18 -10.74
CA ARG A 310 4.37 24.48 -11.78
C ARG A 310 3.89 23.22 -12.51
N LEU A 311 3.67 22.12 -11.77
CA LEU A 311 3.22 20.82 -12.28
C LEU A 311 1.87 20.45 -11.70
N ARG A 312 1.16 19.58 -12.41
CA ARG A 312 -0.01 18.86 -11.90
C ARG A 312 0.39 17.44 -11.51
N PHE A 313 -0.30 16.85 -10.55
CA PHE A 313 -0.04 15.50 -10.10
C PHE A 313 -0.07 14.47 -11.26
N ALA A 314 -1.04 14.60 -12.15
CA ALA A 314 -1.17 13.73 -13.33
C ALA A 314 0.08 13.72 -14.22
N GLU A 315 0.87 14.81 -14.23
CA GLU A 315 2.10 14.92 -15.02
C GLU A 315 3.29 14.20 -14.36
N LEU A 316 3.16 13.81 -13.08
CA LEU A 316 4.17 13.01 -12.40
C LEU A 316 4.00 11.52 -12.68
N ILE A 317 2.76 11.04 -12.93
CA ILE A 317 2.45 9.61 -12.96
C ILE A 317 3.30 8.89 -14.01
N GLY A 318 4.26 8.10 -13.52
CA GLY A 318 5.14 7.27 -14.33
C GLY A 318 6.30 8.02 -15.01
N ARG A 319 6.44 9.32 -14.81
CA ARG A 319 7.45 10.13 -15.52
C ARG A 319 8.88 9.65 -15.33
N ALA A 320 9.23 9.12 -14.17
CA ALA A 320 10.54 8.50 -13.93
C ALA A 320 10.57 7.03 -14.37
N ALA A 321 9.46 6.30 -14.15
CA ALA A 321 9.36 4.90 -14.57
C ALA A 321 9.52 4.73 -16.09
N ASP A 322 8.93 5.63 -16.87
CA ASP A 322 8.97 5.60 -18.33
C ASP A 322 10.39 5.90 -18.88
N GLN A 323 11.28 6.47 -18.05
CA GLN A 323 12.69 6.72 -18.35
C GLN A 323 13.65 5.66 -17.79
N LEU A 324 13.14 4.63 -17.10
CA LEU A 324 13.97 3.60 -16.50
C LEU A 324 14.69 2.76 -17.57
N GLY A 325 16.00 2.97 -17.72
CA GLY A 325 16.86 2.18 -18.61
C GLY A 325 17.22 0.82 -18.01
N ARG A 326 17.77 -0.08 -18.84
CA ARG A 326 18.38 -1.31 -18.34
C ARG A 326 19.73 -1.03 -17.70
N TYR A 327 20.15 -1.85 -16.75
CA TYR A 327 21.45 -1.72 -16.10
C TYR A 327 22.60 -1.76 -17.13
N ALA A 328 22.51 -2.66 -18.11
CA ALA A 328 23.53 -2.84 -19.14
C ALA A 328 23.63 -1.66 -20.14
N ASP A 329 22.62 -0.80 -20.22
CA ASP A 329 22.59 0.34 -21.15
C ASP A 329 23.10 1.63 -20.51
N GLN A 330 23.51 1.57 -19.22
CA GLN A 330 24.03 2.75 -18.54
C GLN A 330 25.41 3.14 -19.08
N PRO A 331 25.72 4.45 -19.17
CA PRO A 331 27.01 4.91 -19.67
C PRO A 331 28.15 4.41 -18.75
N GLU A 332 29.25 4.02 -19.39
CA GLU A 332 30.47 3.67 -18.67
C GLU A 332 31.03 4.89 -17.93
N THR A 333 31.44 4.68 -16.70
CA THR A 333 32.14 5.69 -15.88
C THR A 333 33.40 5.08 -15.29
N PRO A 334 34.48 4.92 -16.12
CA PRO A 334 35.69 4.23 -15.73
C PRO A 334 36.30 4.84 -14.46
N GLY A 335 36.58 3.99 -13.48
CA GLY A 335 37.22 4.40 -12.25
C GLY A 335 36.33 5.11 -11.22
N ARG A 336 35.08 5.48 -11.52
CA ARG A 336 34.19 6.17 -10.60
C ARG A 336 33.92 5.38 -9.30
N TRP A 337 33.96 4.03 -9.34
CA TRP A 337 33.81 3.18 -8.17
C TRP A 337 34.84 3.50 -7.06
N ARG A 338 36.02 4.08 -7.41
CA ARG A 338 37.05 4.47 -6.45
C ARG A 338 36.59 5.55 -5.48
N CYS A 339 35.59 6.34 -5.86
CA CYS A 339 34.98 7.35 -5.00
C CYS A 339 34.13 6.76 -3.86
N PHE A 340 33.81 5.46 -3.95
CA PHE A 340 32.90 4.77 -3.02
C PHE A 340 33.60 3.72 -2.15
N VAL A 341 34.93 3.67 -2.20
CA VAL A 341 35.74 2.75 -1.39
C VAL A 341 36.74 3.52 -0.54
N PRO A 342 37.22 2.95 0.58
CA PRO A 342 38.26 3.54 1.40
C PRO A 342 39.53 3.83 0.55
N ARG A 343 40.26 4.91 0.89
CA ARG A 343 41.46 5.31 0.14
C ARG A 343 42.51 4.23 0.11
N GLU A 344 42.63 3.45 1.17
CA GLU A 344 43.56 2.32 1.30
C GLU A 344 43.31 1.23 0.25
N THR A 345 42.06 1.09 -0.23
CA THR A 345 41.67 0.11 -1.26
C THR A 345 42.25 0.46 -2.63
N VAL A 346 42.44 1.73 -2.93
CA VAL A 346 42.88 2.20 -4.28
C VAL A 346 44.40 2.42 -4.38
N GLY A 347 45.16 2.20 -3.30
CA GLY A 347 46.60 2.27 -3.26
C GLY A 347 47.18 3.47 -4.00
N GLY A 348 47.60 4.53 -3.33
CA GLY A 348 48.47 5.61 -3.83
C GLY A 348 48.26 6.16 -5.25
N VAL A 349 47.09 6.04 -5.85
CA VAL A 349 46.78 6.61 -7.18
C VAL A 349 46.44 8.08 -6.99
N GLY A 350 47.24 8.95 -7.63
CA GLY A 350 47.29 10.38 -7.49
C GLY A 350 45.97 11.12 -7.48
N GLU A 351 46.01 12.30 -6.89
CA GLU A 351 44.98 13.33 -6.80
C GLU A 351 44.38 13.71 -8.18
N GLY A 352 43.45 12.95 -8.71
CA GLY A 352 42.87 13.22 -10.04
C GLY A 352 41.49 12.67 -10.32
N ALA A 353 40.93 11.86 -9.42
CA ALA A 353 39.52 11.42 -9.59
C ALA A 353 38.61 12.50 -9.00
N GLN A 354 38.04 13.36 -9.85
CA GLN A 354 36.90 14.21 -9.48
C GLN A 354 35.73 13.27 -9.20
N CYS A 355 35.30 13.19 -7.94
CA CYS A 355 34.08 12.52 -7.50
C CYS A 355 32.87 13.40 -7.71
#